data_25aaebfb131bb1bd578f6a31ef872b85
#
_entry.id   25aaebfb131bb1bd578f6a31ef872b85
#
_cell.length_a   1.000
_cell.length_b   1.000
_cell.length_c   1.000
_cell.angle_alpha   90.00
_cell.angle_beta   90.00
_cell.angle_gamma   90.00
#
_symmetry.space_group_name_H-M   'P 1'
#
loop_
_entity.id
_entity.type
_entity.pdbx_description
1 polymer ?
#
loop_
_entity_poly.entity_id
_entity_poly.type
_entity_poly.pdbx_seq_one_letter_code
_entity_poly.pdbx_strand_id
1 'polypeptide(L)'
;VVDEAGRILAASRAALGERSPPAVVECIGRAAEEALRLAGVPVRAVGVGAAAQIPSEGRIAVAPNLGWRDVPLGALLQARLGRPVRLVNDLSAAAWGELRVGAGRGAQDLLVVFVGSGVGSAIVANGQLLQGANGVGAELGHVKAVPGGRACGCGEKGCLEAYAGGHHLVAQARELLQRGASPALARLCAEDPARLTPVHLEQAAREGDAEATRVHAQAAHLLALAVANQVTVLNPARLILGGGVLTHCPGLRERVLQGVQDWSGRTAREGLLVLDAELGDDSGLIGAALLA
;
A
#
# COMPACT_ATOMS: atom_id res chain seq x y z
N VAL A 1 19.98 -4.15 5.39
CA VAL A 1 20.30 -5.55 5.71
C VAL A 1 19.44 -5.97 6.88
N VAL A 2 18.79 -7.11 6.77
CA VAL A 2 17.86 -7.64 7.78
C VAL A 2 18.32 -9.05 8.14
N ASP A 3 18.27 -9.42 9.42
CA ASP A 3 18.54 -10.78 9.87
C ASP A 3 17.28 -11.68 9.79
N GLU A 4 17.45 -12.98 10.07
CA GLU A 4 16.37 -13.97 10.02
C GLU A 4 15.25 -13.70 11.06
N ALA A 5 15.53 -12.89 12.09
CA ALA A 5 14.55 -12.44 13.08
C ALA A 5 13.83 -11.14 12.67
N GLY A 6 14.08 -10.61 11.47
CA GLY A 6 13.50 -9.38 10.98
C GLY A 6 14.11 -8.09 11.52
N ARG A 7 15.23 -8.17 12.24
CA ARG A 7 15.90 -6.98 12.77
C ARG A 7 16.73 -6.31 11.69
N ILE A 8 16.60 -5.00 11.56
CA ILE A 8 17.41 -4.19 10.64
C ILE A 8 18.80 -4.01 11.25
N LEU A 9 19.82 -4.61 10.62
CA LEU A 9 21.22 -4.52 11.02
C LEU A 9 21.89 -3.27 10.46
N ALA A 10 21.53 -2.88 9.25
CA ALA A 10 21.98 -1.65 8.61
C ALA A 10 20.98 -1.21 7.56
N ALA A 11 20.88 0.09 7.34
CA ALA A 11 20.02 0.70 6.33
C ALA A 11 20.77 1.79 5.55
N SER A 12 20.42 1.93 4.29
CA SER A 12 20.86 3.02 3.42
C SER A 12 19.68 3.53 2.63
N ARG A 13 19.65 4.82 2.33
CA ARG A 13 18.63 5.47 1.50
C ARG A 13 19.29 6.25 0.37
N ALA A 14 18.74 6.11 -0.83
CA ALA A 14 19.14 6.89 -1.98
C ALA A 14 17.90 7.51 -2.62
N ALA A 15 18.00 8.79 -2.96
CA ALA A 15 16.94 9.45 -3.72
C ALA A 15 16.96 8.93 -5.17
N LEU A 16 15.78 8.55 -5.66
CA LEU A 16 15.61 8.16 -7.04
C LEU A 16 15.51 9.43 -7.90
N GLY A 17 16.50 9.68 -8.72
CA GLY A 17 16.52 10.79 -9.68
C GLY A 17 15.85 10.40 -11.00
N GLU A 18 16.65 9.93 -11.93
CA GLU A 18 16.18 9.41 -13.21
C GLU A 18 15.45 8.08 -13.04
N ARG A 19 14.36 7.88 -13.78
CA ARG A 19 13.49 6.70 -13.68
C ARG A 19 13.71 5.66 -14.78
N SER A 20 14.78 5.78 -15.57
CA SER A 20 15.14 4.74 -16.53
C SER A 20 15.58 3.46 -15.82
N PRO A 21 15.32 2.27 -16.36
CA PRO A 21 15.72 1.01 -15.72
C PRO A 21 17.20 0.96 -15.33
N PRO A 22 18.18 1.38 -16.18
CA PRO A 22 19.58 1.40 -15.81
C PRO A 22 19.88 2.32 -14.61
N ALA A 23 19.29 3.53 -14.58
CA ALA A 23 19.52 4.49 -13.51
C ALA A 23 18.95 3.99 -12.17
N VAL A 24 17.78 3.35 -12.19
CA VAL A 24 17.16 2.74 -10.99
C VAL A 24 17.99 1.56 -10.50
N VAL A 25 18.46 0.69 -11.39
CA VAL A 25 19.33 -0.44 -11.04
C VAL A 25 20.61 0.04 -10.36
N GLU A 26 21.23 1.09 -10.91
CA GLU A 26 22.44 1.65 -10.33
C GLU A 26 22.17 2.33 -8.96
N CYS A 27 21.05 3.03 -8.83
CA CYS A 27 20.63 3.65 -7.57
C CYS A 27 20.42 2.59 -6.48
N ILE A 28 19.70 1.51 -6.79
CA ILE A 28 19.49 0.37 -5.88
C ILE A 28 20.82 -0.30 -5.55
N GLY A 29 21.68 -0.52 -6.58
CA GLY A 29 22.99 -1.12 -6.43
C GLY A 29 23.85 -0.39 -5.41
N ARG A 30 23.99 0.93 -5.55
CA ARG A 30 24.76 1.78 -4.61
C ARG A 30 24.18 1.76 -3.20
N ALA A 31 22.85 1.86 -3.06
CA ALA A 31 22.22 1.78 -1.74
C ALA A 31 22.44 0.42 -1.08
N ALA A 32 22.35 -0.67 -1.85
CA ALA A 32 22.60 -2.02 -1.36
C ALA A 32 24.07 -2.20 -0.92
N GLU A 33 25.03 -1.76 -1.74
CA GLU A 33 26.47 -1.81 -1.42
C GLU A 33 26.80 -1.05 -0.12
N GLU A 34 26.24 0.14 0.04
CA GLU A 34 26.42 0.92 1.27
C GLU A 34 25.81 0.22 2.48
N ALA A 35 24.60 -0.32 2.37
CA ALA A 35 23.99 -1.08 3.47
C ALA A 35 24.79 -2.34 3.82
N LEU A 36 25.34 -3.04 2.82
CA LEU A 36 26.21 -4.20 3.02
C LEU A 36 27.51 -3.83 3.74
N ARG A 37 28.12 -2.73 3.32
CA ARG A 37 29.35 -2.19 3.95
C ARG A 37 29.11 -1.83 5.42
N LEU A 38 27.97 -1.17 5.71
CA LEU A 38 27.60 -0.78 7.08
C LEU A 38 27.28 -1.97 7.96
N ALA A 39 26.63 -3.00 7.40
CA ALA A 39 26.27 -4.20 8.15
C ALA A 39 27.50 -5.06 8.52
N GLY A 40 28.51 -5.11 7.67
CA GLY A 40 29.73 -5.89 7.90
C GLY A 40 29.51 -7.41 7.99
N VAL A 41 28.37 -7.92 7.53
CA VAL A 41 28.01 -9.34 7.58
C VAL A 41 27.77 -9.89 6.18
N PRO A 42 28.00 -11.21 5.94
CA PRO A 42 27.68 -11.82 4.67
C PRO A 42 26.15 -11.85 4.44
N VAL A 43 25.72 -11.50 3.24
CA VAL A 43 24.32 -11.55 2.79
C VAL A 43 24.18 -12.59 1.68
N ARG A 44 23.18 -13.46 1.79
CA ARG A 44 22.98 -14.60 0.87
C ARG A 44 22.17 -14.21 -0.37
N ALA A 45 21.13 -13.40 -0.19
CA ALA A 45 20.21 -13.02 -1.25
C ALA A 45 19.67 -11.59 -1.02
N VAL A 46 18.99 -11.03 -2.00
CA VAL A 46 18.42 -9.68 -1.95
C VAL A 46 16.93 -9.77 -2.29
N GLY A 47 16.07 -9.31 -1.36
CA GLY A 47 14.66 -9.10 -1.60
C GLY A 47 14.39 -7.67 -2.06
N VAL A 48 13.56 -7.50 -3.06
CA VAL A 48 13.19 -6.19 -3.62
C VAL A 48 11.67 -6.07 -3.68
N GLY A 49 11.12 -5.18 -2.85
CA GLY A 49 9.72 -4.76 -2.94
C GLY A 49 9.56 -3.62 -3.94
N ALA A 50 8.62 -3.75 -4.86
CA ALA A 50 8.34 -2.71 -5.85
C ALA A 50 6.83 -2.46 -5.99
N ALA A 51 6.44 -1.18 -6.06
CA ALA A 51 5.06 -0.76 -6.37
C ALA A 51 4.77 -1.02 -7.86
N ALA A 52 4.55 -2.28 -8.21
CA ALA A 52 4.44 -2.77 -9.57
C ALA A 52 3.63 -4.07 -9.66
N GLN A 53 3.11 -4.36 -10.83
CA GLN A 53 2.56 -5.68 -11.16
C GLN A 53 3.72 -6.62 -11.55
N ILE A 54 3.84 -7.73 -10.81
CA ILE A 54 4.95 -8.68 -10.95
C ILE A 54 4.36 -10.09 -11.19
N PRO A 55 4.00 -10.41 -12.45
CA PRO A 55 3.34 -11.68 -12.79
C PRO A 55 4.26 -12.90 -12.72
N SER A 56 5.58 -12.69 -12.74
CA SER A 56 6.58 -13.76 -12.63
C SER A 56 7.79 -13.25 -11.85
N GLU A 57 8.54 -14.18 -11.27
CA GLU A 57 9.75 -13.84 -10.54
C GLU A 57 10.73 -13.06 -11.41
N GLY A 58 11.13 -11.89 -10.90
CA GLY A 58 12.16 -11.07 -11.52
C GLY A 58 11.72 -10.12 -12.63
N ARG A 59 10.43 -10.10 -13.04
CA ARG A 59 9.95 -9.25 -14.13
C ARG A 59 8.83 -8.31 -13.68
N ILE A 60 8.95 -7.04 -14.00
CA ILE A 60 7.89 -6.03 -13.84
C ILE A 60 7.09 -5.97 -15.14
N ALA A 61 5.80 -6.33 -15.11
CA ALA A 61 4.91 -6.13 -16.24
C ALA A 61 4.54 -4.65 -16.41
N VAL A 62 4.10 -4.02 -15.33
CA VAL A 62 3.72 -2.61 -15.32
C VAL A 62 4.09 -1.97 -13.98
N ALA A 63 4.78 -0.83 -14.04
CA ALA A 63 5.03 0.04 -12.89
C ALA A 63 4.64 1.50 -13.28
N PRO A 64 3.41 1.93 -13.03
CA PRO A 64 2.92 3.23 -13.48
C PRO A 64 3.74 4.40 -12.94
N ASN A 65 4.17 4.33 -11.69
CA ASN A 65 4.96 5.37 -11.01
C ASN A 65 6.35 5.57 -11.64
N LEU A 66 6.86 4.56 -12.34
CA LEU A 66 8.16 4.60 -13.05
C LEU A 66 7.97 4.76 -14.56
N GLY A 67 6.76 4.62 -15.07
CA GLY A 67 6.47 4.60 -16.49
C GLY A 67 6.98 3.32 -17.21
N TRP A 68 7.16 2.23 -16.44
CA TRP A 68 7.76 1.01 -16.96
C TRP A 68 6.73 0.01 -17.47
N ARG A 69 7.11 -0.66 -18.54
CA ARG A 69 6.44 -1.87 -19.05
C ARG A 69 7.51 -2.90 -19.41
N ASP A 70 7.26 -4.13 -18.96
CA ASP A 70 8.02 -5.31 -19.38
C ASP A 70 9.52 -5.25 -19.06
N VAL A 71 9.89 -4.82 -17.83
CA VAL A 71 11.27 -4.64 -17.39
C VAL A 71 11.75 -5.86 -16.59
N PRO A 72 12.85 -6.54 -16.98
CA PRO A 72 13.41 -7.69 -16.25
C PRO A 72 14.27 -7.23 -15.06
N LEU A 73 13.68 -6.48 -14.11
CA LEU A 73 14.39 -5.81 -13.03
C LEU A 73 15.18 -6.78 -12.17
N GLY A 74 14.63 -7.97 -11.88
CA GLY A 74 15.31 -8.99 -11.07
C GLY A 74 16.64 -9.44 -11.70
N ALA A 75 16.62 -9.75 -13.00
CA ALA A 75 17.83 -10.15 -13.72
C ALA A 75 18.87 -9.01 -13.80
N LEU A 76 18.42 -7.78 -14.02
CA LEU A 76 19.31 -6.60 -14.03
C LEU A 76 19.96 -6.38 -12.66
N LEU A 77 19.19 -6.48 -11.58
CA LEU A 77 19.71 -6.35 -10.22
C LEU A 77 20.61 -7.53 -9.84
N GLN A 78 20.28 -8.75 -10.23
CA GLN A 78 21.13 -9.91 -9.99
C GLN A 78 22.48 -9.75 -10.67
N ALA A 79 22.51 -9.29 -11.91
CA ALA A 79 23.77 -8.99 -12.64
C ALA A 79 24.56 -7.88 -11.94
N ARG A 80 23.88 -6.83 -11.46
CA ARG A 80 24.53 -5.67 -10.78
C ARG A 80 25.08 -6.03 -9.39
N LEU A 81 24.36 -6.86 -8.64
CA LEU A 81 24.69 -7.17 -7.22
C LEU A 81 25.50 -8.45 -7.06
N GLY A 82 25.58 -9.31 -8.09
CA GLY A 82 26.25 -10.60 -8.02
C GLY A 82 25.64 -11.57 -7.01
N ARG A 83 24.34 -11.44 -6.71
CA ARG A 83 23.60 -12.24 -5.75
C ARG A 83 22.21 -12.59 -6.27
N PRO A 84 21.59 -13.69 -5.80
CA PRO A 84 20.19 -13.99 -6.10
C PRO A 84 19.30 -12.82 -5.69
N VAL A 85 18.37 -12.44 -6.57
CA VAL A 85 17.41 -11.38 -6.34
C VAL A 85 16.01 -11.94 -6.43
N ARG A 86 15.19 -11.72 -5.41
CA ARG A 86 13.76 -11.99 -5.43
C ARG A 86 12.99 -10.68 -5.50
N LEU A 87 12.21 -10.51 -6.55
CA LEU A 87 11.35 -9.35 -6.74
C LEU A 87 9.92 -9.71 -6.33
N VAL A 88 9.28 -8.82 -5.56
CA VAL A 88 7.93 -9.00 -5.03
C VAL A 88 7.18 -7.65 -5.06
N ASN A 89 5.86 -7.68 -5.15
CA ASN A 89 5.06 -6.47 -4.96
C ASN A 89 5.27 -5.90 -3.54
N ASP A 90 5.28 -4.58 -3.41
CA ASP A 90 5.58 -3.88 -2.15
C ASP A 90 4.58 -4.22 -1.02
N LEU A 91 3.28 -4.31 -1.33
CA LEU A 91 2.25 -4.69 -0.36
C LEU A 91 2.35 -6.18 0.03
N SER A 92 2.69 -7.06 -0.92
CA SER A 92 2.97 -8.45 -0.63
C SER A 92 4.19 -8.59 0.29
N ALA A 93 5.23 -7.79 0.06
CA ALA A 93 6.37 -7.71 0.95
C ALA A 93 5.95 -7.24 2.35
N ALA A 94 5.21 -6.13 2.44
CA ALA A 94 4.74 -5.59 3.72
C ALA A 94 3.91 -6.61 4.50
N ALA A 95 2.97 -7.29 3.84
CA ALA A 95 2.16 -8.33 4.46
C ALA A 95 2.99 -9.50 4.95
N TRP A 96 4.03 -9.89 4.21
CA TRP A 96 4.95 -10.93 4.66
C TRP A 96 5.76 -10.51 5.88
N GLY A 97 6.22 -9.26 5.92
CA GLY A 97 6.87 -8.70 7.10
C GLY A 97 5.97 -8.75 8.33
N GLU A 98 4.73 -8.27 8.18
CA GLU A 98 3.73 -8.30 9.26
C GLU A 98 3.41 -9.74 9.71
N LEU A 99 3.30 -10.69 8.78
CA LEU A 99 3.10 -12.10 9.10
C LEU A 99 4.25 -12.68 9.93
N ARG A 100 5.48 -12.40 9.52
CA ARG A 100 6.67 -13.05 10.09
C ARG A 100 7.09 -12.45 11.42
N VAL A 101 7.08 -11.12 11.53
CA VAL A 101 7.67 -10.41 12.68
C VAL A 101 6.83 -9.24 13.22
N GLY A 102 5.69 -8.91 12.59
CA GLY A 102 4.78 -7.84 12.98
C GLY A 102 3.45 -8.31 13.57
N ALA A 103 2.40 -7.52 13.33
CA ALA A 103 1.03 -7.74 13.86
C ALA A 103 0.40 -9.07 13.41
N GLY A 104 0.92 -9.67 12.34
CA GLY A 104 0.47 -10.95 11.80
C GLY A 104 1.06 -12.20 12.44
N ARG A 105 2.02 -12.09 13.36
CA ARG A 105 2.72 -13.25 13.94
C ARG A 105 1.77 -14.30 14.50
N GLY A 106 1.99 -15.56 14.11
CA GLY A 106 1.23 -16.72 14.58
C GLY A 106 -0.12 -16.92 13.90
N ALA A 107 -0.56 -16.03 13.00
CA ALA A 107 -1.71 -16.27 12.17
C ALA A 107 -1.31 -16.97 10.84
N GLN A 108 -2.28 -17.62 10.22
CA GLN A 108 -2.09 -18.27 8.91
C GLN A 108 -2.92 -17.59 7.82
N ASP A 109 -3.98 -16.88 8.21
CA ASP A 109 -4.91 -16.23 7.31
C ASP A 109 -5.02 -14.76 7.66
N LEU A 110 -4.52 -13.92 6.76
CA LEU A 110 -4.45 -12.47 6.94
C LEU A 110 -5.06 -11.75 5.74
N LEU A 111 -5.75 -10.67 6.02
CA LEU A 111 -6.00 -9.60 5.09
C LEU A 111 -5.23 -8.36 5.55
N VAL A 112 -4.31 -7.87 4.72
CA VAL A 112 -3.58 -6.63 4.97
C VAL A 112 -4.11 -5.57 4.01
N VAL A 113 -4.49 -4.39 4.52
CA VAL A 113 -5.01 -3.27 3.73
C VAL A 113 -4.25 -2.01 4.09
N PHE A 114 -3.57 -1.44 3.12
CA PHE A 114 -2.84 -0.18 3.28
C PHE A 114 -3.47 0.91 2.42
N VAL A 115 -3.76 2.05 3.04
CA VAL A 115 -4.21 3.25 2.37
C VAL A 115 -3.18 4.35 2.58
N GLY A 116 -2.39 4.58 1.55
CA GLY A 116 -1.37 5.62 1.47
C GLY A 116 -1.67 6.54 0.29
N SER A 117 -0.73 6.73 -0.62
CA SER A 117 -0.95 7.42 -1.90
C SER A 117 -2.03 6.75 -2.75
N GLY A 118 -2.06 5.41 -2.75
CA GLY A 118 -3.10 4.59 -3.35
C GLY A 118 -3.84 3.75 -2.30
N VAL A 119 -4.57 2.74 -2.77
CA VAL A 119 -5.19 1.68 -1.96
C VAL A 119 -4.62 0.36 -2.39
N GLY A 120 -3.97 -0.36 -1.49
CA GLY A 120 -3.45 -1.67 -1.79
C GLY A 120 -3.82 -2.68 -0.72
N SER A 121 -3.73 -3.96 -1.07
CA SER A 121 -3.89 -5.05 -0.12
C SER A 121 -2.98 -6.22 -0.46
N ALA A 122 -2.82 -7.10 0.51
CA ALA A 122 -2.22 -8.40 0.31
C ALA A 122 -2.98 -9.43 1.16
N ILE A 123 -3.00 -10.65 0.68
CA ILE A 123 -3.70 -11.76 1.32
C ILE A 123 -2.69 -12.85 1.61
N VAL A 124 -2.74 -13.36 2.84
CA VAL A 124 -2.08 -14.61 3.19
C VAL A 124 -3.17 -15.63 3.50
N ALA A 125 -3.08 -16.79 2.89
CA ALA A 125 -3.98 -17.91 3.13
C ALA A 125 -3.15 -19.18 3.41
N ASN A 126 -3.46 -19.88 4.50
CA ASN A 126 -2.69 -21.04 4.96
C ASN A 126 -1.18 -20.76 5.07
N GLY A 127 -0.80 -19.59 5.57
CA GLY A 127 0.59 -19.18 5.74
C GLY A 127 1.34 -18.81 4.46
N GLN A 128 0.66 -18.70 3.32
CA GLN A 128 1.25 -18.39 2.02
C GLN A 128 0.63 -17.13 1.41
N LEU A 129 1.45 -16.30 0.77
CA LEU A 129 0.96 -15.15 0.02
C LEU A 129 0.11 -15.61 -1.17
N LEU A 130 -1.08 -15.03 -1.30
CA LEU A 130 -1.97 -15.25 -2.43
C LEU A 130 -1.51 -14.39 -3.61
N GLN A 131 -0.79 -14.97 -4.53
CA GLN A 131 -0.33 -14.29 -5.74
C GLN A 131 -1.33 -14.32 -6.89
N GLY A 132 -2.26 -15.29 -6.88
CA GLY A 132 -3.16 -15.54 -8.02
C GLY A 132 -2.44 -16.16 -9.23
N ALA A 133 -3.21 -16.49 -10.26
CA ALA A 133 -2.69 -17.20 -11.44
C ALA A 133 -1.61 -16.42 -12.22
N ASN A 134 -1.70 -15.10 -12.22
CA ASN A 134 -0.80 -14.20 -12.96
C ASN A 134 0.09 -13.35 -12.04
N GLY A 135 0.21 -13.69 -10.75
CA GLY A 135 1.04 -12.95 -9.80
C GLY A 135 0.50 -11.56 -9.39
N VAL A 136 -0.74 -11.22 -9.76
CA VAL A 136 -1.38 -9.93 -9.48
C VAL A 136 -2.64 -10.08 -8.64
N GLY A 137 -2.65 -11.04 -7.73
CA GLY A 137 -3.73 -11.23 -6.77
C GLY A 137 -3.82 -10.10 -5.74
N ALA A 138 -4.95 -10.03 -5.03
CA ALA A 138 -5.19 -9.10 -3.92
C ALA A 138 -5.21 -7.61 -4.31
N GLU A 139 -5.56 -7.25 -5.53
CA GLU A 139 -5.63 -5.87 -6.04
C GLU A 139 -6.92 -5.14 -5.60
N LEU A 140 -7.14 -4.99 -4.28
CA LEU A 140 -8.36 -4.38 -3.71
C LEU A 140 -8.59 -2.95 -4.21
N GLY A 141 -7.53 -2.17 -4.40
CA GLY A 141 -7.64 -0.79 -4.92
C GLY A 141 -8.25 -0.71 -6.30
N HIS A 142 -8.20 -1.80 -7.08
CA HIS A 142 -8.67 -1.83 -8.46
C HIS A 142 -10.01 -2.55 -8.65
N VAL A 143 -10.65 -3.02 -7.56
CA VAL A 143 -12.05 -3.48 -7.65
C VAL A 143 -12.97 -2.32 -8.06
N LYS A 144 -14.02 -2.63 -8.81
CA LYS A 144 -14.96 -1.61 -9.30
C LYS A 144 -15.95 -1.24 -8.19
N ALA A 145 -15.60 -0.21 -7.42
CA ALA A 145 -16.46 0.34 -6.36
C ALA A 145 -17.61 1.18 -6.93
N VAL A 146 -17.36 1.91 -8.03
CA VAL A 146 -18.39 2.70 -8.75
C VAL A 146 -18.20 2.47 -10.25
N PRO A 147 -18.83 1.46 -10.85
CA PRO A 147 -18.68 1.17 -12.28
C PRO A 147 -18.91 2.40 -13.17
N GLY A 148 -17.98 2.67 -14.10
CA GLY A 148 -18.04 3.84 -14.97
C GLY A 148 -17.72 5.20 -14.31
N GLY A 149 -17.40 5.21 -13.02
CA GLY A 149 -17.11 6.41 -12.23
C GLY A 149 -15.75 7.08 -12.53
N ARG A 150 -15.08 7.58 -11.48
CA ARG A 150 -13.82 8.35 -11.61
C ARG A 150 -12.71 7.54 -12.30
N ALA A 151 -11.89 8.24 -13.10
CA ALA A 151 -10.70 7.64 -13.70
C ALA A 151 -9.69 7.26 -12.63
N CYS A 152 -9.07 6.09 -12.80
CA CYS A 152 -8.00 5.58 -11.95
C CYS A 152 -6.66 5.65 -12.69
N GLY A 153 -5.57 5.76 -11.93
CA GLY A 153 -4.21 5.76 -12.47
C GLY A 153 -3.82 4.48 -13.24
N CYS A 154 -4.54 3.37 -13.03
CA CYS A 154 -4.35 2.14 -13.79
C CYS A 154 -4.91 2.16 -15.21
N GLY A 155 -5.56 3.23 -15.64
CA GLY A 155 -6.19 3.39 -16.95
C GLY A 155 -7.69 3.03 -16.99
N GLU A 156 -8.20 2.43 -15.93
CA GLU A 156 -9.60 2.02 -15.82
C GLU A 156 -10.45 3.09 -15.10
N LYS A 157 -11.78 2.87 -15.03
CA LYS A 157 -12.71 3.76 -14.31
C LYS A 157 -13.40 3.02 -13.17
N GLY A 158 -13.74 3.78 -12.12
CA GLY A 158 -14.57 3.31 -11.01
C GLY A 158 -13.84 2.43 -9.97
N CYS A 159 -12.53 2.35 -10.03
CA CYS A 159 -11.72 1.63 -9.04
C CYS A 159 -11.89 2.25 -7.64
N LEU A 160 -11.81 1.44 -6.58
CA LEU A 160 -11.85 1.89 -5.20
C LEU A 160 -10.78 2.97 -4.93
N GLU A 161 -9.58 2.77 -5.42
CA GLU A 161 -8.47 3.71 -5.27
C GLU A 161 -8.80 5.11 -5.79
N ALA A 162 -9.56 5.23 -6.88
CA ALA A 162 -9.99 6.52 -7.44
C ALA A 162 -10.88 7.34 -6.50
N TYR A 163 -11.35 6.74 -5.42
CA TYR A 163 -12.19 7.39 -4.39
C TYR A 163 -11.50 7.49 -3.04
N ALA A 164 -10.74 6.48 -2.63
CA ALA A 164 -10.18 6.36 -1.28
C ALA A 164 -8.65 6.48 -1.21
N GLY A 165 -7.93 6.38 -2.33
CA GLY A 165 -6.47 6.58 -2.34
C GLY A 165 -6.09 8.04 -2.06
N GLY A 166 -5.00 8.26 -1.33
CA GLY A 166 -4.58 9.58 -0.88
C GLY A 166 -4.38 10.59 -2.01
N HIS A 167 -3.77 10.19 -3.13
CA HIS A 167 -3.63 11.06 -4.31
C HIS A 167 -4.98 11.48 -4.89
N HIS A 168 -5.95 10.56 -4.90
CA HIS A 168 -7.29 10.83 -5.39
C HIS A 168 -8.12 11.68 -4.41
N LEU A 169 -7.94 11.49 -3.10
CA LEU A 169 -8.54 12.36 -2.09
C LEU A 169 -8.04 13.80 -2.23
N VAL A 170 -6.72 13.98 -2.40
CA VAL A 170 -6.12 15.29 -2.67
C VAL A 170 -6.63 15.89 -3.99
N ALA A 171 -6.75 15.09 -5.05
CA ALA A 171 -7.29 15.56 -6.32
C ALA A 171 -8.74 16.04 -6.18
N GLN A 172 -9.58 15.30 -5.46
CA GLN A 172 -10.97 15.70 -5.18
C GLN A 172 -11.03 16.97 -4.32
N ALA A 173 -10.20 17.08 -3.28
CA ALA A 173 -10.11 18.30 -2.48
C ALA A 173 -9.68 19.51 -3.33
N ARG A 174 -8.76 19.31 -4.27
CA ARG A 174 -8.31 20.34 -5.21
C ARG A 174 -9.43 20.77 -6.18
N GLU A 175 -10.25 19.83 -6.66
CA GLU A 175 -11.44 20.12 -7.45
C GLU A 175 -12.46 20.99 -6.67
N LEU A 176 -12.63 20.74 -5.37
CA LEU A 176 -13.50 21.56 -4.51
C LEU A 176 -12.96 22.99 -4.38
N LEU A 177 -11.65 23.18 -4.20
CA LEU A 177 -11.03 24.49 -4.16
C LEU A 177 -11.21 25.26 -5.47
N GLN A 178 -10.93 24.63 -6.60
CA GLN A 178 -11.05 25.25 -7.93
C GLN A 178 -12.46 25.77 -8.21
N ARG A 179 -13.47 25.13 -7.63
CA ARG A 179 -14.89 25.53 -7.76
C ARG A 179 -15.35 26.52 -6.67
N GLY A 180 -14.47 26.87 -5.73
CA GLY A 180 -14.84 27.66 -4.56
C GLY A 180 -15.87 26.97 -3.65
N ALA A 181 -15.96 25.63 -3.70
CA ALA A 181 -17.03 24.85 -3.08
C ALA A 181 -16.73 24.44 -1.64
N SER A 182 -15.52 24.71 -1.12
CA SER A 182 -15.12 24.37 0.24
C SER A 182 -14.29 25.50 0.88
N PRO A 183 -14.93 26.42 1.59
CA PRO A 183 -14.23 27.48 2.31
C PRO A 183 -13.30 26.95 3.41
N ALA A 184 -13.66 25.84 4.04
CA ALA A 184 -12.84 25.21 5.07
C ALA A 184 -11.52 24.70 4.48
N LEU A 185 -11.53 24.01 3.33
CA LEU A 185 -10.31 23.58 2.66
C LEU A 185 -9.42 24.75 2.26
N ALA A 186 -9.99 25.84 1.72
CA ALA A 186 -9.23 27.04 1.35
C ALA A 186 -8.47 27.59 2.56
N ARG A 187 -9.13 27.74 3.70
CA ARG A 187 -8.52 28.19 4.94
C ARG A 187 -7.44 27.22 5.45
N LEU A 188 -7.72 25.91 5.46
CA LEU A 188 -6.82 24.90 6.01
C LEU A 188 -5.51 24.76 5.22
N CYS A 189 -5.56 24.90 3.90
CA CYS A 189 -4.36 24.86 3.06
C CYS A 189 -3.70 26.26 2.90
N ALA A 190 -4.17 27.28 3.63
CA ALA A 190 -3.68 28.66 3.52
C ALA A 190 -3.72 29.17 2.06
N GLU A 191 -4.81 28.85 1.34
CA GLU A 191 -5.05 29.18 -0.08
C GLU A 191 -4.01 28.60 -1.06
N ASP A 192 -3.10 27.75 -0.59
CA ASP A 192 -2.12 27.05 -1.44
C ASP A 192 -2.55 25.58 -1.69
N PRO A 193 -3.08 25.25 -2.90
CA PRO A 193 -3.50 23.89 -3.23
C PRO A 193 -2.39 22.83 -3.20
N ALA A 194 -1.11 23.25 -3.23
CA ALA A 194 0.02 22.34 -3.14
C ALA A 194 0.16 21.72 -1.72
N ARG A 195 -0.36 22.41 -0.71
CA ARG A 195 -0.34 21.95 0.69
C ARG A 195 -1.45 20.97 1.04
N LEU A 196 -2.41 20.73 0.15
CA LEU A 196 -3.52 19.82 0.42
C LEU A 196 -3.04 18.41 0.72
N THR A 197 -3.64 17.83 1.76
CA THR A 197 -3.45 16.45 2.19
C THR A 197 -4.83 15.80 2.48
N PRO A 198 -4.92 14.47 2.57
CA PRO A 198 -6.16 13.82 3.02
C PRO A 198 -6.62 14.27 4.41
N VAL A 199 -5.68 14.66 5.29
CA VAL A 199 -5.99 15.19 6.64
C VAL A 199 -6.80 16.48 6.56
N HIS A 200 -6.46 17.38 5.64
CA HIS A 200 -7.23 18.63 5.44
C HIS A 200 -8.66 18.33 4.99
N LEU A 201 -8.87 17.31 4.14
CA LEU A 201 -10.21 16.91 3.72
C LEU A 201 -11.03 16.36 4.90
N GLU A 202 -10.44 15.52 5.74
CA GLU A 202 -11.09 14.99 6.94
C GLU A 202 -11.39 16.12 7.93
N GLN A 203 -10.46 17.04 8.14
CA GLN A 203 -10.66 18.16 9.04
C GLN A 203 -11.79 19.08 8.55
N ALA A 204 -11.80 19.45 7.27
CA ALA A 204 -12.89 20.24 6.69
C ALA A 204 -14.26 19.56 6.86
N ALA A 205 -14.31 18.23 6.65
CA ALA A 205 -15.52 17.45 6.88
C ALA A 205 -15.98 17.49 8.35
N ARG A 206 -15.05 17.38 9.30
CA ARG A 206 -15.34 17.49 10.75
C ARG A 206 -15.83 18.89 11.15
N GLU A 207 -15.38 19.93 10.47
CA GLU A 207 -15.84 21.30 10.68
C GLU A 207 -17.20 21.59 10.04
N GLY A 208 -17.82 20.59 9.39
CA GLY A 208 -19.15 20.70 8.82
C GLY A 208 -19.19 21.26 7.38
N ASP A 209 -18.05 21.34 6.68
CA ASP A 209 -18.02 21.70 5.27
C ASP A 209 -18.77 20.62 4.47
N ALA A 210 -19.87 20.98 3.82
CA ALA A 210 -20.78 20.04 3.21
C ALA A 210 -20.14 19.22 2.07
N GLU A 211 -19.35 19.85 1.21
CA GLU A 211 -18.72 19.19 0.08
C GLU A 211 -17.54 18.31 0.52
N ALA A 212 -16.73 18.77 1.48
CA ALA A 212 -15.68 17.96 2.07
C ALA A 212 -16.28 16.74 2.79
N THR A 213 -17.38 16.93 3.53
CA THR A 213 -18.13 15.83 4.18
C THR A 213 -18.61 14.81 3.16
N ARG A 214 -19.18 15.26 2.03
CA ARG A 214 -19.66 14.38 0.97
C ARG A 214 -18.53 13.53 0.37
N VAL A 215 -17.41 14.15 0.05
CA VAL A 215 -16.24 13.44 -0.52
C VAL A 215 -15.66 12.45 0.49
N HIS A 216 -15.44 12.89 1.72
CA HIS A 216 -14.91 12.06 2.80
C HIS A 216 -15.83 10.86 3.11
N ALA A 217 -17.14 11.11 3.24
CA ALA A 217 -18.11 10.06 3.54
C ALA A 217 -18.21 9.02 2.40
N GLN A 218 -18.14 9.46 1.13
CA GLN A 218 -18.10 8.54 -0.01
C GLN A 218 -16.86 7.66 0.02
N ALA A 219 -15.68 8.24 0.23
CA ALA A 219 -14.43 7.49 0.30
C ALA A 219 -14.47 6.46 1.43
N ALA A 220 -14.88 6.91 2.62
CA ALA A 220 -14.99 6.07 3.81
C ALA A 220 -15.99 4.91 3.62
N HIS A 221 -17.16 5.20 3.03
CA HIS A 221 -18.18 4.18 2.76
C HIS A 221 -17.67 3.11 1.77
N LEU A 222 -17.10 3.53 0.64
CA LEU A 222 -16.62 2.59 -0.39
C LEU A 222 -15.46 1.74 0.12
N LEU A 223 -14.53 2.33 0.87
CA LEU A 223 -13.42 1.60 1.48
C LEU A 223 -13.93 0.59 2.52
N ALA A 224 -14.80 1.02 3.41
CA ALA A 224 -15.39 0.17 4.44
C ALA A 224 -16.15 -1.02 3.85
N LEU A 225 -16.96 -0.77 2.81
CA LEU A 225 -17.70 -1.83 2.11
C LEU A 225 -16.77 -2.82 1.43
N ALA A 226 -15.72 -2.33 0.75
CA ALA A 226 -14.75 -3.19 0.08
C ALA A 226 -14.01 -4.09 1.09
N VAL A 227 -13.57 -3.53 2.22
CA VAL A 227 -12.88 -4.30 3.28
C VAL A 227 -13.84 -5.32 3.92
N ALA A 228 -15.08 -4.94 4.24
CA ALA A 228 -16.08 -5.84 4.81
C ALA A 228 -16.41 -7.03 3.86
N ASN A 229 -16.49 -6.75 2.56
CA ASN A 229 -16.68 -7.80 1.56
C ASN A 229 -15.48 -8.77 1.54
N GLN A 230 -14.24 -8.26 1.60
CA GLN A 230 -13.06 -9.12 1.67
C GLN A 230 -13.02 -9.96 2.96
N VAL A 231 -13.37 -9.39 4.10
CA VAL A 231 -13.51 -10.15 5.35
C VAL A 231 -14.52 -11.29 5.19
N THR A 232 -15.65 -11.02 4.54
CA THR A 232 -16.69 -12.04 4.31
C THR A 232 -16.20 -13.17 3.39
N VAL A 233 -15.47 -12.82 2.32
CA VAL A 233 -15.00 -13.77 1.30
C VAL A 233 -13.82 -14.59 1.78
N LEU A 234 -12.88 -13.96 2.51
CA LEU A 234 -11.62 -14.58 2.90
C LEU A 234 -11.67 -15.22 4.28
N ASN A 235 -12.58 -14.76 5.16
CA ASN A 235 -12.65 -15.18 6.57
C ASN A 235 -11.26 -15.16 7.24
N PRO A 236 -10.54 -14.03 7.25
CA PRO A 236 -9.19 -13.99 7.78
C PRO A 236 -9.20 -14.05 9.31
N ALA A 237 -8.16 -14.63 9.91
CA ALA A 237 -7.96 -14.57 11.35
C ALA A 237 -7.58 -13.15 11.82
N ARG A 238 -6.90 -12.38 10.95
CA ARG A 238 -6.51 -10.99 11.24
C ARG A 238 -6.73 -10.08 10.03
N LEU A 239 -7.23 -8.89 10.31
CA LEU A 239 -7.23 -7.74 9.40
C LEU A 239 -6.19 -6.75 9.90
N ILE A 240 -5.15 -6.49 9.11
CA ILE A 240 -4.11 -5.52 9.43
C ILE A 240 -4.32 -4.28 8.60
N LEU A 241 -4.48 -3.13 9.26
CA LEU A 241 -4.70 -1.83 8.64
C LEU A 241 -3.43 -0.99 8.74
N GLY A 242 -3.06 -0.31 7.64
CA GLY A 242 -1.88 0.53 7.62
C GLY A 242 -1.92 1.59 6.51
N GLY A 243 -0.79 2.30 6.35
CA GLY A 243 -0.63 3.38 5.39
C GLY A 243 -1.04 4.75 5.94
N GLY A 244 -0.35 5.78 5.46
CA GLY A 244 -0.42 7.13 6.04
C GLY A 244 -1.83 7.74 6.09
N VAL A 245 -2.73 7.38 5.16
CA VAL A 245 -4.10 7.88 5.19
C VAL A 245 -4.86 7.28 6.37
N LEU A 246 -4.83 5.96 6.58
CA LEU A 246 -5.51 5.34 7.72
C LEU A 246 -4.90 5.75 9.07
N THR A 247 -3.58 6.00 9.10
CA THR A 247 -2.88 6.45 10.31
C THR A 247 -3.25 7.89 10.70
N HIS A 248 -3.37 8.79 9.71
CA HIS A 248 -3.56 10.22 9.97
C HIS A 248 -4.99 10.72 9.76
N CYS A 249 -5.90 9.87 9.26
CA CYS A 249 -7.32 10.16 9.09
C CYS A 249 -8.16 9.20 9.94
N PRO A 250 -8.25 9.43 11.27
CA PRO A 250 -8.94 8.52 12.19
C PRO A 250 -10.43 8.35 11.87
N GLY A 251 -11.11 9.37 11.36
CA GLY A 251 -12.52 9.25 10.98
C GLY A 251 -12.74 8.28 9.82
N LEU A 252 -11.82 8.25 8.86
CA LEU A 252 -11.86 7.27 7.77
C LEU A 252 -11.60 5.86 8.30
N ARG A 253 -10.62 5.71 9.20
CA ARG A 253 -10.30 4.44 9.85
C ARG A 253 -11.48 3.91 10.67
N GLU A 254 -12.12 4.74 11.48
CA GLU A 254 -13.31 4.39 12.27
C GLU A 254 -14.45 3.86 11.40
N ARG A 255 -14.69 4.49 10.25
CA ARG A 255 -15.70 4.02 9.28
C ARG A 255 -15.37 2.66 8.68
N VAL A 256 -14.09 2.36 8.44
CA VAL A 256 -13.66 1.01 8.02
C VAL A 256 -13.97 -0.01 9.11
N LEU A 257 -13.62 0.28 10.36
CA LEU A 257 -13.89 -0.59 11.50
C LEU A 257 -15.41 -0.83 11.68
N GLN A 258 -16.20 0.26 11.60
CA GLN A 258 -17.65 0.17 11.69
C GLN A 258 -18.23 -0.68 10.54
N GLY A 259 -17.76 -0.46 9.31
CA GLY A 259 -18.21 -1.24 8.16
C GLY A 259 -17.88 -2.72 8.26
N VAL A 260 -16.72 -3.08 8.81
CA VAL A 260 -16.39 -4.47 9.09
C VAL A 260 -17.39 -5.08 10.07
N GLN A 261 -17.80 -4.34 11.11
CA GLN A 261 -18.80 -4.82 12.08
C GLN A 261 -20.20 -4.93 11.48
N ASP A 262 -20.61 -3.98 10.66
CA ASP A 262 -21.99 -3.88 10.17
C ASP A 262 -22.26 -4.74 8.94
N TRP A 263 -21.26 -4.90 8.05
CA TRP A 263 -21.46 -5.41 6.70
C TRP A 263 -20.74 -6.72 6.39
N SER A 264 -19.76 -7.14 7.21
CA SER A 264 -19.16 -8.46 7.00
C SER A 264 -20.05 -9.58 7.55
N GLY A 265 -19.95 -10.75 6.94
CA GLY A 265 -20.68 -11.94 7.38
C GLY A 265 -20.39 -12.23 8.86
N ARG A 266 -21.46 -12.47 9.65
CA ARG A 266 -21.34 -12.67 11.10
C ARG A 266 -20.29 -13.75 11.45
N THR A 267 -20.38 -14.90 10.82
CA THR A 267 -19.44 -16.01 11.06
C THR A 267 -18.04 -15.69 10.58
N ALA A 268 -17.90 -14.94 9.48
CA ALA A 268 -16.59 -14.58 8.94
C ALA A 268 -15.81 -13.59 9.81
N ARG A 269 -16.51 -12.80 10.66
CA ARG A 269 -15.86 -11.88 11.61
C ARG A 269 -15.74 -12.44 13.03
N GLU A 270 -16.28 -13.63 13.29
CA GLU A 270 -16.18 -14.25 14.60
C GLU A 270 -14.72 -14.62 14.88
N GLY A 271 -14.17 -14.05 15.96
CA GLY A 271 -12.74 -14.20 16.29
C GLY A 271 -11.76 -13.37 15.45
N LEU A 272 -12.25 -12.54 14.49
CA LEU A 272 -11.41 -11.64 13.72
C LEU A 272 -10.72 -10.62 14.63
N LEU A 273 -9.40 -10.56 14.59
CA LEU A 273 -8.61 -9.50 15.20
C LEU A 273 -8.31 -8.40 14.18
N VAL A 274 -8.72 -7.18 14.48
CA VAL A 274 -8.38 -6.01 13.67
C VAL A 274 -7.25 -5.26 14.35
N LEU A 275 -6.12 -5.14 13.67
CA LEU A 275 -4.86 -4.62 14.19
C LEU A 275 -4.31 -3.52 13.29
N ASP A 276 -3.51 -2.63 13.85
CA ASP A 276 -2.68 -1.73 13.06
C ASP A 276 -1.38 -2.42 12.65
N ALA A 277 -0.82 -2.04 11.49
CA ALA A 277 0.49 -2.50 11.05
C ALA A 277 1.55 -2.11 12.09
N GLU A 278 2.35 -3.09 12.53
CA GLU A 278 3.35 -2.91 13.60
C GLU A 278 4.69 -2.40 13.06
N LEU A 279 5.05 -2.78 11.83
CA LEU A 279 6.36 -2.49 11.25
C LEU A 279 6.45 -1.12 10.53
N GLY A 280 5.33 -0.43 10.40
CA GLY A 280 5.29 0.90 9.78
C GLY A 280 5.90 0.95 8.39
N ASP A 281 6.72 1.98 8.14
CA ASP A 281 7.38 2.21 6.84
C ASP A 281 8.43 1.14 6.49
N ASP A 282 8.91 0.37 7.46
CA ASP A 282 9.92 -0.67 7.25
C ASP A 282 9.30 -2.03 6.89
N SER A 283 7.98 -2.16 6.92
CA SER A 283 7.26 -3.42 6.66
C SER A 283 7.64 -4.06 5.31
N GLY A 284 7.66 -3.25 4.25
CA GLY A 284 8.03 -3.70 2.91
C GLY A 284 9.48 -4.11 2.79
N LEU A 285 10.40 -3.36 3.44
CA LEU A 285 11.83 -3.67 3.45
C LEU A 285 12.10 -4.98 4.19
N ILE A 286 11.56 -5.11 5.40
CA ILE A 286 11.71 -6.30 6.24
C ILE A 286 11.11 -7.52 5.52
N GLY A 287 9.90 -7.38 5.01
CA GLY A 287 9.21 -8.48 4.34
C GLY A 287 9.89 -8.93 3.06
N ALA A 288 10.38 -8.00 2.23
CA ALA A 288 11.15 -8.34 1.03
C ALA A 288 12.43 -9.11 1.40
N ALA A 289 13.15 -8.68 2.43
CA ALA A 289 14.36 -9.37 2.90
C ALA A 289 14.06 -10.78 3.44
N LEU A 290 12.95 -10.95 4.19
CA LEU A 290 12.54 -12.26 4.71
C LEU A 290 11.96 -13.21 3.66
N LEU A 291 11.65 -12.71 2.45
CA LEU A 291 11.22 -13.49 1.30
C LEU A 291 12.40 -13.98 0.45
N ALA A 292 13.55 -13.34 0.54
CA ALA A 292 14.74 -13.66 -0.24
C ALA A 292 15.45 -14.91 0.30
#